data_caabed70cf7094fbd2958550211abe2a
#
_entry.id   caabed70cf7094fbd2958550211abe2a
#
_cell.length_a   1.000
_cell.length_b   1.000
_cell.length_c   1.000
_cell.angle_alpha   90.00
_cell.angle_beta   90.00
_cell.angle_gamma   90.00
#
_symmetry.space_group_name_H-M   'P 1'
#
loop_
_entity.id
_entity.type
_entity.pdbx_description
1 polymer ?
#
loop_
_entity_poly.entity_id
_entity_poly.type
_entity_poly.pdbx_seq_one_letter_code
_entity_poly.pdbx_strand_id
1 'polypeptide(L)'
;MFDTIISNGIIIDGTKKPRYQADIGIQNGNIKTVGDLSNSKAKNIINAENLIISPGFIDMHTHSDISLVNDKYGESKAYQGVTTEVTGNCSFSPFPAGKKGPNNLKKGLWETAALADDPNTNWTWNTLNDWANTIEKNGTSINIAPQLGYLSLIHI
;
A
#
# COMPACT_ATOMS: atom_id res chain seq x y z
N MET A 1 5.03 8.99 -27.04
CA MET A 1 3.89 9.67 -26.36
C MET A 1 3.77 9.07 -24.98
N PHE A 2 3.74 9.90 -23.96
CA PHE A 2 3.58 9.44 -22.56
C PHE A 2 2.11 9.07 -22.27
N ASP A 3 1.90 8.22 -21.26
CA ASP A 3 0.55 7.97 -20.76
C ASP A 3 0.09 9.15 -19.89
N THR A 4 1.01 9.67 -19.06
CA THR A 4 0.77 10.85 -18.24
C THR A 4 2.02 11.73 -18.18
N ILE A 5 1.83 13.03 -18.21
CA ILE A 5 2.86 14.01 -17.83
C ILE A 5 2.34 14.75 -16.60
N ILE A 6 3.16 14.82 -15.56
CA ILE A 6 2.96 15.72 -14.42
C ILE A 6 3.85 16.93 -14.66
N SER A 7 3.26 18.09 -14.87
CA SER A 7 3.96 19.31 -15.31
C SER A 7 4.05 20.37 -14.21
N ASN A 8 5.07 21.23 -14.30
CA ASN A 8 5.25 22.43 -13.48
C ASN A 8 5.49 22.17 -11.97
N GLY A 9 5.74 20.94 -11.55
CA GLY A 9 5.87 20.61 -10.14
C GLY A 9 7.24 20.89 -9.55
N ILE A 10 7.30 21.02 -8.24
CA ILE A 10 8.55 21.09 -7.47
C ILE A 10 8.89 19.69 -6.98
N ILE A 11 9.99 19.12 -7.47
CA ILE A 11 10.37 17.74 -7.16
C ILE A 11 11.20 17.68 -5.89
N ILE A 12 10.83 16.75 -4.99
CA ILE A 12 11.62 16.29 -3.84
C ILE A 12 11.73 14.77 -3.97
N ASP A 13 12.84 14.29 -4.52
CA ASP A 13 13.02 12.90 -4.93
C ASP A 13 13.63 11.97 -3.87
N GLY A 14 13.87 12.48 -2.67
CA GLY A 14 14.46 11.69 -1.57
C GLY A 14 15.97 11.49 -1.67
N THR A 15 16.67 12.00 -2.70
CA THR A 15 18.11 11.82 -2.89
C THR A 15 18.98 12.75 -2.03
N LYS A 16 18.37 13.55 -1.14
CA LYS A 16 19.02 14.61 -0.33
C LYS A 16 19.51 15.82 -1.14
N LYS A 17 19.25 15.88 -2.42
CA LYS A 17 19.52 17.06 -3.24
C LYS A 17 18.50 18.17 -2.94
N PRO A 18 18.84 19.44 -3.17
CA PRO A 18 17.86 20.51 -3.13
C PRO A 18 16.67 20.23 -4.06
N ARG A 19 15.48 20.67 -3.65
CA ARG A 19 14.30 20.62 -4.52
C ARG A 19 14.53 21.38 -5.83
N TYR A 20 13.94 20.90 -6.90
CA TYR A 20 14.08 21.50 -8.23
C TYR A 20 12.75 21.42 -8.98
N GLN A 21 12.55 22.28 -9.96
CA GLN A 21 11.39 22.28 -10.82
C GLN A 21 11.66 21.42 -12.06
N ALA A 22 10.74 20.49 -12.34
CA ALA A 22 10.77 19.69 -13.57
C ALA A 22 9.41 19.03 -13.79
N ASP A 23 9.23 18.50 -15.00
CA ASP A 23 8.09 17.66 -15.37
C ASP A 23 8.47 16.18 -15.22
N ILE A 24 7.47 15.32 -15.03
CA ILE A 24 7.63 13.86 -14.99
C ILE A 24 6.83 13.23 -16.10
N GLY A 25 7.49 12.49 -16.97
CA GLY A 25 6.86 11.68 -18.02
C GLY A 25 6.72 10.23 -17.61
N ILE A 26 5.48 9.72 -17.57
CA ILE A 26 5.13 8.35 -17.20
C ILE A 26 4.68 7.59 -18.45
N GLN A 27 5.21 6.39 -18.62
CA GLN A 27 4.84 5.48 -19.70
C GLN A 27 4.88 4.04 -19.23
N ASN A 28 3.81 3.29 -19.51
CA ASN A 28 3.66 1.88 -19.09
C ASN A 28 3.89 1.69 -17.58
N GLY A 29 3.32 2.58 -16.75
CA GLY A 29 3.44 2.53 -15.29
C GLY A 29 4.80 2.92 -14.73
N ASN A 30 5.75 3.38 -15.55
CA ASN A 30 7.09 3.73 -15.13
C ASN A 30 7.42 5.20 -15.42
N ILE A 31 8.19 5.83 -14.55
CA ILE A 31 8.81 7.13 -14.81
C ILE A 31 9.87 6.92 -15.89
N LYS A 32 9.68 7.53 -17.04
CA LYS A 32 10.61 7.45 -18.19
C LYS A 32 11.55 8.64 -18.26
N THR A 33 11.07 9.81 -17.87
CA THR A 33 11.81 11.05 -18.02
C THR A 33 11.45 12.00 -16.88
N VAL A 34 12.46 12.68 -16.36
CA VAL A 34 12.32 13.83 -15.46
C VAL A 34 13.09 14.97 -16.10
N GLY A 35 12.43 16.08 -16.40
CA GLY A 35 13.03 17.23 -17.09
C GLY A 35 12.00 18.12 -17.74
N ASP A 36 12.38 18.94 -18.70
CA ASP A 36 11.47 19.76 -19.47
C ASP A 36 10.73 18.92 -20.52
N LEU A 37 9.42 18.81 -20.37
CA LEU A 37 8.52 18.08 -21.26
C LEU A 37 7.51 19.00 -21.96
N SER A 38 7.73 20.30 -21.98
CA SER A 38 6.81 21.31 -22.55
C SER A 38 6.42 21.03 -24.02
N ASN A 39 7.31 20.40 -24.79
CA ASN A 39 7.08 20.02 -26.18
C ASN A 39 6.65 18.56 -26.36
N SER A 40 6.39 17.83 -25.28
CA SER A 40 6.03 16.42 -25.30
C SER A 40 4.53 16.19 -25.34
N LYS A 41 4.09 15.06 -25.90
CA LYS A 41 2.68 14.67 -25.96
C LYS A 41 2.39 13.57 -24.94
N ALA A 42 1.25 13.69 -24.26
CA ALA A 42 0.73 12.67 -23.36
C ALA A 42 -0.77 12.47 -23.56
N LYS A 43 -1.31 11.32 -23.10
CA LYS A 43 -2.76 11.09 -23.05
C LYS A 43 -3.40 11.93 -21.96
N ASN A 44 -2.72 12.06 -20.80
CA ASN A 44 -3.16 12.85 -19.66
C ASN A 44 -2.07 13.84 -19.25
N ILE A 45 -2.47 15.04 -18.84
CA ILE A 45 -1.57 16.05 -18.28
C ILE A 45 -2.12 16.47 -16.92
N ILE A 46 -1.29 16.38 -15.88
CA ILE A 46 -1.59 16.83 -14.53
C ILE A 46 -0.74 18.09 -14.30
N ASN A 47 -1.38 19.24 -14.14
CA ASN A 47 -0.66 20.46 -13.77
C ASN A 47 -0.40 20.46 -12.26
N ALA A 48 0.85 20.40 -11.87
CA ALA A 48 1.32 20.43 -10.48
C ALA A 48 1.93 21.78 -10.10
N GLU A 49 1.52 22.85 -10.75
CA GLU A 49 1.98 24.20 -10.43
C GLU A 49 1.72 24.52 -8.94
N ASN A 50 2.75 25.01 -8.25
CA ASN A 50 2.74 25.27 -6.80
C ASN A 50 2.58 24.01 -5.91
N LEU A 51 2.67 22.82 -6.47
CA LEU A 51 2.63 21.57 -5.72
C LEU A 51 4.02 20.92 -5.65
N ILE A 52 4.20 20.12 -4.60
CA ILE A 52 5.38 19.26 -4.44
C ILE A 52 5.07 17.89 -5.05
N ILE A 53 6.00 17.38 -5.83
CA ILE A 53 5.98 16.01 -6.34
C ILE A 53 7.04 15.23 -5.58
N SER A 54 6.65 14.17 -4.91
CA SER A 54 7.55 13.26 -4.20
C SER A 54 7.19 11.81 -4.51
N PRO A 55 8.10 10.84 -4.26
CA PRO A 55 7.72 9.43 -4.17
C PRO A 55 6.61 9.26 -3.13
N GLY A 56 5.73 8.29 -3.36
CA GLY A 56 4.71 7.94 -2.37
C GLY A 56 5.35 7.49 -1.05
N PHE A 57 4.70 7.80 0.07
CA PHE A 57 5.21 7.45 1.38
C PHE A 57 5.07 5.95 1.63
N ILE A 58 6.04 5.40 2.39
CA ILE A 58 6.00 4.02 2.88
C ILE A 58 5.70 4.08 4.37
N ASP A 59 4.54 3.59 4.77
CA ASP A 59 4.21 3.43 6.19
C ASP A 59 4.78 2.11 6.70
N MET A 60 5.82 2.22 7.52
CA MET A 60 6.60 1.08 8.00
C MET A 60 5.95 0.35 9.17
N HIS A 61 4.86 0.88 9.75
CA HIS A 61 4.22 0.28 10.91
C HIS A 61 2.71 0.45 10.87
N THR A 62 2.02 -0.55 10.32
CA THR A 62 0.55 -0.54 10.25
C THR A 62 -0.05 -1.87 10.71
N HIS A 63 -1.35 -1.84 10.98
CA HIS A 63 -2.18 -2.99 11.30
C HIS A 63 -3.35 -3.12 10.32
N SER A 64 -3.15 -2.73 9.09
CA SER A 64 -4.16 -2.76 8.03
C SER A 64 -4.37 -4.15 7.41
N ASP A 65 -3.73 -5.17 7.97
CA ASP A 65 -3.74 -6.56 7.46
C ASP A 65 -5.14 -7.10 7.19
N ILE A 66 -6.09 -6.72 8.03
CA ILE A 66 -7.47 -7.18 7.94
C ILE A 66 -8.36 -6.13 7.27
N SER A 67 -8.20 -4.86 7.64
CA SER A 67 -9.04 -3.80 7.10
C SER A 67 -8.96 -3.69 5.58
N LEU A 68 -7.78 -3.92 4.99
CA LEU A 68 -7.58 -3.91 3.54
C LEU A 68 -8.28 -5.06 2.80
N VAL A 69 -8.67 -6.12 3.50
CA VAL A 69 -9.51 -7.17 2.90
C VAL A 69 -10.90 -6.63 2.57
N ASN A 70 -11.42 -5.75 3.42
CA ASN A 70 -12.76 -5.17 3.27
C ASN A 70 -12.72 -3.80 2.56
N ASP A 71 -11.74 -2.97 2.91
CA ASP A 71 -11.54 -1.63 2.34
C ASP A 71 -10.36 -1.63 1.36
N LYS A 72 -10.63 -2.02 0.12
CA LYS A 72 -9.63 -2.05 -0.94
C LYS A 72 -9.05 -0.69 -1.30
N TYR A 73 -9.70 0.39 -0.93
CA TYR A 73 -9.24 1.72 -1.28
C TYR A 73 -8.21 2.27 -0.31
N GLY A 74 -8.21 1.78 0.95
CA GLY A 74 -7.26 2.25 1.96
C GLY A 74 -7.24 3.77 2.09
N GLU A 75 -8.42 4.41 1.99
CA GLU A 75 -8.56 5.86 1.81
C GLU A 75 -7.85 6.66 2.89
N SER A 76 -7.89 6.20 4.13
CA SER A 76 -7.23 6.86 5.25
C SER A 76 -5.71 7.03 5.04
N LYS A 77 -5.10 6.13 4.30
CA LYS A 77 -3.67 6.13 3.97
C LYS A 77 -3.41 6.81 2.62
N ALA A 78 -4.19 6.45 1.61
CA ALA A 78 -4.04 6.99 0.26
C ALA A 78 -4.15 8.52 0.25
N TYR A 79 -5.12 9.10 0.98
CA TYR A 79 -5.27 10.56 1.09
C TYR A 79 -4.12 11.25 1.83
N GLN A 80 -3.29 10.53 2.57
CA GLN A 80 -2.07 11.03 3.20
C GLN A 80 -0.83 10.85 2.31
N GLY A 81 -1.00 10.31 1.10
CA GLY A 81 0.10 10.07 0.17
C GLY A 81 0.89 8.79 0.45
N VAL A 82 0.38 7.91 1.32
CA VAL A 82 0.94 6.57 1.54
C VAL A 82 0.59 5.70 0.34
N THR A 83 1.60 5.11 -0.28
CA THR A 83 1.46 4.21 -1.43
C THR A 83 1.90 2.78 -1.14
N THR A 84 2.53 2.57 0.02
CA THR A 84 2.99 1.25 0.47
C THR A 84 2.85 1.15 1.98
N GLU A 85 2.28 0.05 2.46
CA GLU A 85 2.20 -0.26 3.87
C GLU A 85 2.98 -1.53 4.20
N VAL A 86 3.75 -1.49 5.29
CA VAL A 86 4.34 -2.69 5.90
C VAL A 86 3.41 -3.14 7.02
N THR A 87 2.80 -4.31 6.86
CA THR A 87 1.82 -4.89 7.79
C THR A 87 2.41 -6.06 8.57
N GLY A 88 1.67 -6.68 9.49
CA GLY A 88 2.17 -7.76 10.36
C GLY A 88 3.02 -7.26 11.51
N ASN A 89 2.88 -6.00 11.88
CA ASN A 89 3.63 -5.37 12.96
C ASN A 89 3.20 -5.86 14.35
N CYS A 90 3.96 -5.52 15.39
CA CYS A 90 3.73 -5.95 16.77
C CYS A 90 3.57 -7.48 16.91
N SER A 91 4.15 -8.23 15.99
CA SER A 91 4.07 -9.70 15.93
C SER A 91 2.68 -10.25 15.60
N PHE A 92 1.76 -9.43 15.10
CA PHE A 92 0.41 -9.85 14.67
C PHE A 92 0.34 -9.96 13.15
N SER A 93 -0.18 -11.08 12.65
CA SER A 93 -0.53 -11.26 11.24
C SER A 93 -1.74 -12.20 11.12
N PRO A 94 -2.59 -12.05 10.08
CA PRO A 94 -3.75 -12.92 9.87
C PRO A 94 -3.38 -14.29 9.26
N PHE A 95 -2.10 -14.63 9.23
CA PHE A 95 -1.54 -15.87 8.69
C PHE A 95 -0.21 -16.23 9.38
N PRO A 96 0.21 -17.52 9.35
CA PRO A 96 -0.55 -18.69 8.91
C PRO A 96 -1.62 -19.07 9.93
N ALA A 97 -2.71 -19.72 9.48
CA ALA A 97 -3.79 -20.13 10.37
C ALA A 97 -3.56 -21.50 11.02
N GLY A 98 -2.57 -22.26 10.56
CA GLY A 98 -2.22 -23.58 11.09
C GLY A 98 -3.32 -24.65 10.93
N LYS A 99 -3.16 -25.75 11.64
CA LYS A 99 -4.09 -26.90 11.54
C LYS A 99 -5.49 -26.62 12.08
N LYS A 100 -5.63 -25.67 13.01
CA LYS A 100 -6.92 -25.30 13.59
C LYS A 100 -7.74 -24.36 12.71
N GLY A 101 -7.11 -23.82 11.67
CA GLY A 101 -7.76 -23.01 10.65
C GLY A 101 -7.94 -21.53 11.03
N PRO A 102 -8.39 -20.73 10.05
CA PRO A 102 -8.42 -19.27 10.17
C PRO A 102 -9.34 -18.74 11.26
N ASN A 103 -10.45 -19.38 11.53
CA ASN A 103 -11.38 -18.96 12.59
C ASN A 103 -10.78 -19.08 13.98
N ASN A 104 -9.90 -20.07 14.21
CA ASN A 104 -9.19 -20.20 15.47
C ASN A 104 -8.15 -19.09 15.64
N LEU A 105 -7.39 -18.80 14.58
CA LEU A 105 -6.45 -17.70 14.59
C LEU A 105 -7.15 -16.35 14.81
N LYS A 106 -8.25 -16.11 14.08
CA LYS A 106 -9.09 -14.91 14.25
C LYS A 106 -9.50 -14.72 15.71
N LYS A 107 -10.03 -15.79 16.33
CA LYS A 107 -10.46 -15.75 17.74
C LYS A 107 -9.27 -15.41 18.66
N GLY A 108 -8.14 -16.06 18.49
CA GLY A 108 -6.95 -15.82 19.33
C GLY A 108 -6.42 -14.40 19.20
N LEU A 109 -6.33 -13.87 17.99
CA LEU A 109 -5.88 -12.50 17.75
C LEU A 109 -6.86 -11.45 18.30
N TRP A 110 -8.17 -11.71 18.16
CA TRP A 110 -9.20 -10.84 18.72
C TRP A 110 -9.13 -10.74 20.24
N GLU A 111 -8.97 -11.89 20.91
CA GLU A 111 -8.89 -11.95 22.35
C GLU A 111 -7.60 -11.29 22.91
N THR A 112 -6.51 -11.31 22.16
CA THR A 112 -5.21 -10.84 22.65
C THR A 112 -4.86 -9.42 22.23
N ALA A 113 -5.28 -8.97 21.07
CA ALA A 113 -4.81 -7.72 20.48
C ALA A 113 -5.91 -6.70 20.24
N ALA A 114 -7.19 -7.07 20.40
CA ALA A 114 -8.34 -6.22 20.06
C ALA A 114 -8.13 -5.52 18.70
N LEU A 115 -7.53 -6.24 17.74
CA LEU A 115 -7.28 -5.69 16.41
C LEU A 115 -8.60 -5.25 15.83
N ALA A 116 -8.64 -4.02 15.34
CA ALA A 116 -9.80 -3.43 14.71
C ALA A 116 -10.11 -4.20 13.41
N ASP A 117 -10.87 -5.26 13.55
CA ASP A 117 -11.40 -6.04 12.45
C ASP A 117 -12.91 -5.88 12.44
N ASP A 118 -13.49 -5.81 11.27
CA ASP A 118 -14.91 -6.02 11.12
C ASP A 118 -15.22 -7.47 11.54
N PRO A 119 -16.05 -7.70 12.58
CA PRO A 119 -16.40 -9.03 13.03
C PRO A 119 -17.04 -9.89 11.92
N ASN A 120 -17.57 -9.24 10.89
CA ASN A 120 -18.18 -9.91 9.74
C ASN A 120 -17.16 -10.32 8.68
N THR A 121 -15.90 -9.91 8.79
CA THR A 121 -14.86 -10.36 7.84
C THR A 121 -14.72 -11.86 7.87
N ASN A 122 -14.94 -12.49 6.75
CA ASN A 122 -14.80 -13.94 6.62
C ASN A 122 -13.34 -14.31 6.30
N TRP A 123 -12.66 -14.93 7.25
CA TRP A 123 -11.29 -15.40 7.09
C TRP A 123 -11.27 -16.75 6.38
N THR A 124 -10.94 -16.75 5.09
CA THR A 124 -10.94 -17.95 4.24
C THR A 124 -9.54 -18.45 3.90
N TRP A 125 -8.51 -17.74 4.31
CA TRP A 125 -7.11 -18.04 4.01
C TRP A 125 -6.41 -18.79 5.16
N ASN A 126 -5.51 -19.70 4.80
CA ASN A 126 -4.65 -20.40 5.76
C ASN A 126 -3.20 -19.92 5.72
N THR A 127 -2.74 -19.54 4.55
CA THR A 127 -1.35 -19.14 4.30
C THR A 127 -1.25 -17.67 3.90
N LEU A 128 -0.03 -17.13 3.94
CA LEU A 128 0.26 -15.82 3.35
C LEU A 128 -0.21 -15.73 1.90
N ASN A 129 0.06 -16.78 1.12
CA ASN A 129 -0.30 -16.79 -0.29
C ASN A 129 -1.84 -16.74 -0.50
N ASP A 130 -2.61 -17.46 0.32
CA ASP A 130 -4.07 -17.41 0.24
C ASP A 130 -4.61 -16.02 0.59
N TRP A 131 -4.02 -15.39 1.61
CA TRP A 131 -4.36 -14.03 1.99
C TRP A 131 -4.00 -13.02 0.89
N ALA A 132 -2.79 -13.11 0.34
CA ALA A 132 -2.34 -12.27 -0.76
C ALA A 132 -3.26 -12.40 -1.98
N ASN A 133 -3.63 -13.63 -2.36
CA ASN A 133 -4.58 -13.88 -3.44
C ASN A 133 -5.97 -13.25 -3.17
N THR A 134 -6.39 -13.20 -1.90
CA THR A 134 -7.64 -12.54 -1.52
C THR A 134 -7.55 -11.03 -1.75
N ILE A 135 -6.46 -10.41 -1.32
CA ILE A 135 -6.21 -8.98 -1.54
C ILE A 135 -6.11 -8.67 -3.03
N GLU A 136 -5.32 -9.44 -3.79
CA GLU A 136 -5.15 -9.23 -5.24
C GLU A 136 -6.48 -9.36 -5.99
N LYS A 137 -7.29 -10.34 -5.64
CA LYS A 137 -8.62 -10.54 -6.24
C LYS A 137 -9.56 -9.37 -5.97
N ASN A 138 -9.53 -8.83 -4.77
CA ASN A 138 -10.36 -7.68 -4.38
C ASN A 138 -9.82 -6.38 -5.01
N GLY A 139 -8.53 -6.35 -5.32
CA GLY A 139 -7.77 -5.16 -5.68
C GLY A 139 -7.42 -4.32 -4.45
N THR A 140 -6.37 -3.54 -4.57
CA THR A 140 -6.00 -2.55 -3.55
C THR A 140 -5.40 -1.31 -4.22
N SER A 141 -5.63 -0.14 -3.65
CA SER A 141 -5.07 1.13 -4.15
C SER A 141 -3.64 1.40 -3.67
N ILE A 142 -3.16 0.64 -2.69
CA ILE A 142 -1.82 0.76 -2.11
C ILE A 142 -1.08 -0.56 -2.19
N ASN A 143 0.25 -0.50 -2.25
CA ASN A 143 1.07 -1.71 -2.18
C ASN A 143 1.15 -2.20 -0.73
N ILE A 144 1.25 -3.51 -0.55
CA ILE A 144 1.34 -4.13 0.78
C ILE A 144 2.59 -5.00 0.84
N ALA A 145 3.39 -4.80 1.89
CA ALA A 145 4.55 -5.61 2.23
C ALA A 145 4.29 -6.34 3.55
N PRO A 146 3.67 -7.52 3.54
CA PRO A 146 3.26 -8.20 4.74
C PRO A 146 4.44 -8.89 5.44
N GLN A 147 4.49 -8.77 6.76
CA GLN A 147 5.40 -9.49 7.64
C GLN A 147 4.68 -10.67 8.31
N LEU A 148 5.45 -11.68 8.69
CA LEU A 148 4.96 -12.78 9.49
C LEU A 148 5.00 -12.40 10.97
N GLY A 149 3.83 -12.29 11.58
CA GLY A 149 3.72 -11.97 13.00
C GLY A 149 4.08 -13.16 13.88
N TYR A 150 5.13 -13.02 14.70
CA TYR A 150 5.58 -14.11 15.59
C TYR A 150 4.52 -14.49 16.62
N LEU A 151 3.80 -13.52 17.18
CA LEU A 151 2.73 -13.79 18.15
C LEU A 151 1.58 -14.59 17.53
N SER A 152 1.29 -14.38 16.25
CA SER A 152 0.29 -15.17 15.54
C SER A 152 0.65 -16.65 15.50
N LEU A 153 1.93 -17.02 15.51
CA LEU A 153 2.39 -18.40 15.48
C LEU A 153 2.08 -19.17 16.76
N ILE A 154 1.94 -18.51 17.90
CA ILE A 154 1.62 -19.21 19.17
C ILE A 154 0.14 -19.62 19.28
N HIS A 155 -0.71 -19.10 18.39
CA HIS A 155 -2.14 -19.42 18.35
C HIS A 155 -2.49 -20.55 17.36
N ILE A 156 -1.52 -21.07 16.63
CA ILE A 156 -1.73 -22.13 15.61
C ILE A 156 -1.39 -23.53 16.10
#